data_ae081e1e433a37e9f2e11fbbb2e79217
#
_entry.id   ae081e1e433a37e9f2e11fbbb2e79217
#
_cell.length_a   1.000
_cell.length_b   1.000
_cell.length_c   1.000
_cell.angle_alpha   90.00
_cell.angle_beta   90.00
_cell.angle_gamma   90.00
#
_symmetry.space_group_name_H-M   'P 1'
#
loop_
_entity.id
_entity.type
_entity.pdbx_description
1 polymer ?
#
loop_
_entity_poly.entity_id
_entity_poly.type
_entity_poly.pdbx_seq_one_letter_code
_entity_poly.pdbx_strand_id
1 'polypeptide(L)'
;AAPAALGVQRALSVSELDAQLPKLLENRSTVWYPFATHPGLESRVESWLAPVRARVRFGALCPDQQRDVCALLDDMRLIKDAHELDIMRRASSISARAHMRAMQRSAAMLRAGQELREYHLDAELLHEFSQHGSQYPAYGSIVAGGANACVLHYRADKALIRNGDLVLIDAGCEL
;
A
#
# COMPACT_ATOMS: atom_id res chain seq x y z
N ALA A 1 23.14 -12.59 -5.40
CA ALA A 1 22.84 -11.14 -5.29
C ALA A 1 21.44 -10.89 -4.74
N ALA A 2 20.39 -11.57 -5.25
CA ALA A 2 19.01 -11.31 -4.80
C ALA A 2 18.73 -11.58 -3.30
N PRO A 3 19.20 -12.69 -2.68
CA PRO A 3 18.95 -12.92 -1.26
C PRO A 3 19.47 -11.81 -0.35
N ALA A 4 20.69 -11.35 -0.61
CA ALA A 4 21.31 -10.30 0.20
C ALA A 4 20.60 -8.94 0.05
N ALA A 5 20.13 -8.60 -1.18
CA ALA A 5 19.40 -7.37 -1.44
C ALA A 5 18.02 -7.35 -0.78
N LEU A 6 17.40 -8.53 -0.60
CA LEU A 6 16.09 -8.68 0.03
C LEU A 6 16.15 -8.99 1.54
N GLY A 7 17.36 -9.11 2.12
CA GLY A 7 17.54 -9.47 3.52
C GLY A 7 17.02 -10.87 3.90
N VAL A 8 16.93 -11.79 2.92
CA VAL A 8 16.44 -13.15 3.12
C VAL A 8 17.56 -14.17 2.93
N GLN A 9 17.44 -15.34 3.56
CA GLN A 9 18.46 -16.40 3.44
C GLN A 9 18.45 -17.05 2.06
N ARG A 10 17.28 -17.12 1.42
CA ARG A 10 17.10 -17.79 0.13
C ARG A 10 16.06 -17.09 -0.73
N ALA A 11 16.37 -16.91 -1.99
CA ALA A 11 15.43 -16.47 -3.02
C ALA A 11 15.42 -17.49 -4.17
N LEU A 12 14.24 -17.73 -4.72
CA LEU A 12 14.00 -18.68 -5.82
C LEU A 12 13.29 -17.94 -6.95
N SER A 13 13.42 -18.44 -8.18
CA SER A 13 12.66 -17.93 -9.29
C SER A 13 11.17 -18.27 -9.13
N VAL A 14 10.29 -17.33 -9.49
CA VAL A 14 8.85 -17.57 -9.53
C VAL A 14 8.49 -18.72 -10.49
N SER A 15 9.26 -18.91 -11.57
CA SER A 15 9.08 -20.02 -12.50
C SER A 15 9.31 -21.41 -11.88
N GLU A 16 10.01 -21.47 -10.74
CA GLU A 16 10.26 -22.73 -10.01
C GLU A 16 9.23 -22.99 -8.90
N LEU A 17 8.26 -22.08 -8.68
CA LEU A 17 7.36 -22.10 -7.56
C LEU A 17 6.66 -23.45 -7.39
N ASP A 18 6.03 -23.95 -8.45
CA ASP A 18 5.24 -25.20 -8.39
C ASP A 18 6.12 -26.45 -8.15
N ALA A 19 7.40 -26.40 -8.53
CA ALA A 19 8.36 -27.48 -8.28
C ALA A 19 8.98 -27.41 -6.89
N GLN A 20 9.09 -26.25 -6.30
CA GLN A 20 9.76 -26.03 -5.02
C GLN A 20 8.82 -26.06 -3.81
N LEU A 21 7.59 -25.58 -3.96
CA LEU A 21 6.63 -25.55 -2.85
C LEU A 21 6.31 -26.93 -2.26
N PRO A 22 6.09 -28.00 -3.03
CA PRO A 22 5.92 -29.32 -2.46
C PRO A 22 7.08 -29.75 -1.54
N LYS A 23 8.33 -29.42 -1.91
CA LYS A 23 9.52 -29.75 -1.12
C LYS A 23 9.59 -28.94 0.19
N LEU A 24 9.10 -27.70 0.18
CA LEU A 24 9.05 -26.84 1.36
C LEU A 24 7.90 -27.23 2.31
N LEU A 25 6.82 -27.77 1.77
CA LEU A 25 5.65 -28.22 2.52
C LEU A 25 5.85 -29.62 3.15
N GLU A 26 6.74 -30.43 2.60
CA GLU A 26 7.04 -31.75 3.13
C GLU A 26 7.56 -31.66 4.58
N ASN A 27 7.05 -32.54 5.44
CA ASN A 27 7.37 -32.60 6.87
C ASN A 27 6.98 -31.34 7.67
N ARG A 28 5.94 -30.63 7.20
CA ARG A 28 5.25 -29.56 7.94
C ARG A 28 3.89 -30.05 8.40
N SER A 29 3.43 -29.52 9.54
CA SER A 29 2.09 -29.82 10.07
C SER A 29 1.02 -28.92 9.47
N THR A 30 1.37 -27.65 9.18
CA THR A 30 0.42 -26.61 8.81
C THR A 30 0.91 -25.81 7.62
N VAL A 31 -0.01 -25.47 6.72
CA VAL A 31 0.19 -24.45 5.70
C VAL A 31 -0.68 -23.22 6.00
N TRP A 32 -0.07 -22.04 5.94
CA TRP A 32 -0.74 -20.75 6.13
C TRP A 32 -0.77 -20.00 4.82
N TYR A 33 -1.96 -19.57 4.40
CA TYR A 33 -2.15 -18.74 3.21
C TYR A 33 -3.45 -17.93 3.35
N PRO A 34 -3.64 -16.83 2.61
CA PRO A 34 -4.85 -16.02 2.72
C PRO A 34 -6.02 -16.72 2.03
N PHE A 35 -7.10 -16.99 2.77
CA PHE A 35 -8.30 -17.65 2.24
C PHE A 35 -9.15 -16.68 1.43
N ALA A 36 -9.66 -17.12 0.28
CA ALA A 36 -10.60 -16.40 -0.57
C ALA A 36 -10.17 -14.98 -1.00
N THR A 37 -8.88 -14.66 -0.91
CA THR A 37 -8.35 -13.34 -1.32
C THR A 37 -7.83 -13.34 -2.75
N HIS A 38 -7.36 -14.49 -3.24
CA HIS A 38 -6.79 -14.63 -4.57
C HIS A 38 -7.47 -15.79 -5.32
N PRO A 39 -8.20 -15.52 -6.40
CA PRO A 39 -8.88 -16.58 -7.17
C PRO A 39 -7.92 -17.69 -7.58
N GLY A 40 -8.28 -18.94 -7.26
CA GLY A 40 -7.53 -20.14 -7.62
C GLY A 40 -6.35 -20.48 -6.70
N LEU A 41 -6.08 -19.70 -5.65
CA LEU A 41 -4.96 -19.99 -4.72
C LEU A 41 -5.20 -21.31 -3.98
N GLU A 42 -6.42 -21.57 -3.52
CA GLU A 42 -6.78 -22.82 -2.84
C GLU A 42 -6.46 -24.04 -3.71
N SER A 43 -6.89 -24.02 -4.97
CA SER A 43 -6.62 -25.11 -5.91
C SER A 43 -5.11 -25.28 -6.17
N ARG A 44 -4.34 -24.20 -6.18
CA ARG A 44 -2.87 -24.29 -6.30
C ARG A 44 -2.26 -24.90 -5.04
N VAL A 45 -2.70 -24.51 -3.85
CA VAL A 45 -2.23 -25.10 -2.58
C VAL A 45 -2.52 -26.60 -2.57
N GLU A 46 -3.72 -27.04 -2.98
CA GLU A 46 -4.05 -28.44 -3.13
C GLU A 46 -3.12 -29.16 -4.12
N SER A 47 -2.82 -28.55 -5.26
CA SER A 47 -1.90 -29.10 -6.25
C SER A 47 -0.47 -29.30 -5.71
N TRP A 48 -0.01 -28.42 -4.81
CA TRP A 48 1.29 -28.54 -4.14
C TRP A 48 1.29 -29.59 -3.04
N LEU A 49 0.17 -29.77 -2.34
CA LEU A 49 0.02 -30.81 -1.31
C LEU A 49 -0.12 -32.22 -1.89
N ALA A 50 -0.70 -32.38 -3.07
CA ALA A 50 -0.95 -33.68 -3.68
C ALA A 50 0.32 -34.53 -3.84
N PRO A 51 1.46 -34.06 -4.37
CA PRO A 51 2.69 -34.85 -4.46
C PRO A 51 3.29 -35.15 -3.10
N VAL A 52 3.12 -34.28 -2.09
CA VAL A 52 3.53 -34.57 -0.69
C VAL A 52 2.68 -35.68 -0.12
N ARG A 53 1.39 -35.62 -0.31
CA ARG A 53 0.42 -36.65 0.13
C ARG A 53 0.73 -38.05 -0.46
N ALA A 54 1.12 -38.09 -1.73
CA ALA A 54 1.51 -39.33 -2.39
C ALA A 54 2.75 -40.00 -1.78
N ARG A 55 3.61 -39.21 -1.09
CA ARG A 55 4.85 -39.68 -0.47
C ARG A 55 4.67 -40.13 0.99
N VAL A 56 3.49 -39.95 1.59
CA VAL A 56 3.22 -40.34 2.99
C VAL A 56 3.50 -41.82 3.23
N ARG A 57 3.16 -42.69 2.29
CA ARG A 57 3.46 -44.13 2.36
C ARG A 57 4.98 -44.47 2.39
N PHE A 58 5.83 -43.50 2.06
CA PHE A 58 7.28 -43.60 2.11
C PHE A 58 7.90 -42.84 3.31
N GLY A 59 7.07 -42.43 4.26
CA GLY A 59 7.50 -41.77 5.50
C GLY A 59 7.51 -40.28 5.50
N ALA A 60 7.08 -39.59 4.42
CA ALA A 60 6.93 -38.15 4.41
C ALA A 60 5.69 -37.74 5.25
N LEU A 61 5.78 -36.60 5.94
CA LEU A 61 4.60 -35.97 6.55
C LEU A 61 4.03 -34.91 5.59
N CYS A 62 2.71 -34.97 5.39
CA CYS A 62 1.98 -33.95 4.63
C CYS A 62 1.21 -33.07 5.61
N PRO A 63 1.20 -31.73 5.42
CA PRO A 63 0.36 -30.86 6.24
C PRO A 63 -1.08 -31.37 6.33
N ASP A 64 -1.59 -31.42 7.54
CA ASP A 64 -2.97 -31.83 7.85
C ASP A 64 -3.84 -30.64 8.30
N GLN A 65 -3.23 -29.47 8.47
CA GLN A 65 -3.90 -28.23 8.80
C GLN A 65 -3.67 -27.17 7.72
N GLN A 66 -4.76 -26.50 7.36
CA GLN A 66 -4.73 -25.28 6.56
C GLN A 66 -5.29 -24.15 7.42
N ARG A 67 -4.61 -23.02 7.47
CA ARG A 67 -5.00 -21.88 8.31
C ARG A 67 -4.93 -20.58 7.51
N ASP A 68 -5.87 -19.69 7.81
CA ASP A 68 -5.87 -18.36 7.24
C ASP A 68 -4.76 -17.52 7.90
N VAL A 69 -3.87 -16.99 7.07
CA VAL A 69 -2.78 -16.11 7.51
C VAL A 69 -3.26 -14.68 7.78
N CYS A 70 -4.41 -14.26 7.25
CA CYS A 70 -4.89 -12.88 7.36
C CYS A 70 -5.04 -12.45 8.81
N ALA A 71 -5.70 -13.24 9.64
CA ALA A 71 -5.88 -12.90 11.07
C ALA A 71 -4.54 -12.69 11.80
N LEU A 72 -3.54 -13.53 11.51
CA LEU A 72 -2.20 -13.38 12.10
C LEU A 72 -1.51 -12.09 11.63
N LEU A 73 -1.59 -11.78 10.34
CA LEU A 73 -1.00 -10.57 9.78
C LEU A 73 -1.72 -9.31 10.29
N ASP A 74 -3.03 -9.36 10.43
CA ASP A 74 -3.83 -8.25 10.96
C ASP A 74 -3.45 -7.94 12.41
N ASP A 75 -3.31 -8.96 13.26
CA ASP A 75 -2.84 -8.80 14.63
C ASP A 75 -1.42 -8.22 14.71
N MET A 76 -0.51 -8.71 13.86
CA MET A 76 0.86 -8.17 13.79
C MET A 76 0.88 -6.71 13.36
N ARG A 77 -0.02 -6.30 12.46
CA ARG A 77 -0.12 -4.93 11.93
C ARG A 77 -0.87 -3.97 12.85
N LEU A 78 -1.62 -4.47 13.83
CA LEU A 78 -2.39 -3.63 14.75
C LEU A 78 -1.48 -2.74 15.59
N ILE A 79 -0.40 -3.29 16.13
CA ILE A 79 0.58 -2.56 16.94
C ILE A 79 1.84 -2.33 16.10
N LYS A 80 2.14 -1.05 15.83
CA LYS A 80 3.30 -0.65 15.02
C LYS A 80 4.56 -0.71 15.85
N ASP A 81 5.62 -1.25 15.27
CA ASP A 81 6.95 -1.21 15.87
C ASP A 81 7.62 0.19 15.77
N ALA A 82 8.82 0.31 16.32
CA ALA A 82 9.54 1.58 16.33
C ALA A 82 9.92 2.08 14.93
N HIS A 83 10.22 1.17 14.01
CA HIS A 83 10.58 1.49 12.63
C HIS A 83 9.35 1.97 11.84
N GLU A 84 8.24 1.26 11.94
CA GLU A 84 6.97 1.64 11.34
C GLU A 84 6.51 3.02 11.85
N LEU A 85 6.62 3.25 13.17
CA LEU A 85 6.28 4.56 13.76
C LEU A 85 7.17 5.68 13.24
N ASP A 86 8.46 5.44 13.00
CA ASP A 86 9.37 6.45 12.41
C ASP A 86 8.94 6.81 10.99
N ILE A 87 8.69 5.81 10.15
CA ILE A 87 8.20 6.01 8.78
C ILE A 87 6.87 6.78 8.78
N MET A 88 5.91 6.38 9.63
CA MET A 88 4.62 7.06 9.73
C MET A 88 4.77 8.51 10.17
N ARG A 89 5.65 8.82 11.13
CA ARG A 89 5.93 10.21 11.55
C ARG A 89 6.56 11.05 10.44
N ARG A 90 7.48 10.46 9.69
CA ARG A 90 8.10 11.13 8.53
C ARG A 90 7.06 11.42 7.45
N ALA A 91 6.25 10.42 7.07
CA ALA A 91 5.19 10.58 6.09
C ALA A 91 4.16 11.65 6.53
N SER A 92 3.75 11.63 7.80
CA SER A 92 2.85 12.62 8.37
C SER A 92 3.44 14.03 8.36
N SER A 93 4.73 14.17 8.66
CA SER A 93 5.44 15.47 8.62
C SER A 93 5.51 16.03 7.20
N ILE A 94 5.79 15.20 6.21
CA ILE A 94 5.81 15.59 4.79
C ILE A 94 4.40 16.00 4.34
N SER A 95 3.38 15.21 4.67
CA SER A 95 1.98 15.50 4.33
C SER A 95 1.51 16.82 4.97
N ALA A 96 1.86 17.08 6.22
CA ALA A 96 1.54 18.35 6.89
C ALA A 96 2.18 19.55 6.18
N ARG A 97 3.45 19.45 5.77
CA ARG A 97 4.12 20.51 4.98
C ARG A 97 3.47 20.72 3.64
N ALA A 98 3.06 19.65 2.96
CA ALA A 98 2.38 19.72 1.68
C ALA A 98 1.05 20.50 1.79
N HIS A 99 0.26 20.25 2.83
CA HIS A 99 -0.96 21.03 3.11
C HIS A 99 -0.65 22.49 3.40
N MET A 100 0.36 22.78 4.22
CA MET A 100 0.78 24.17 4.50
C MET A 100 1.22 24.88 3.20
N ARG A 101 1.94 24.19 2.32
CA ARG A 101 2.35 24.70 1.03
C ARG A 101 1.15 25.02 0.12
N ALA A 102 0.18 24.11 0.06
CA ALA A 102 -1.08 24.33 -0.69
C ALA A 102 -1.84 25.55 -0.15
N MET A 103 -1.96 25.71 1.17
CA MET A 103 -2.59 26.88 1.79
C MET A 103 -1.84 28.19 1.45
N GLN A 104 -0.52 28.20 1.54
CA GLN A 104 0.30 29.35 1.20
C GLN A 104 0.16 29.74 -0.28
N ARG A 105 0.16 28.73 -1.16
CA ARG A 105 -0.01 28.94 -2.60
C ARG A 105 -1.40 29.50 -2.93
N SER A 106 -2.45 28.96 -2.34
CA SER A 106 -3.82 29.46 -2.47
C SER A 106 -3.89 30.96 -2.12
N ALA A 107 -3.38 31.32 -0.94
CA ALA A 107 -3.38 32.69 -0.47
C ALA A 107 -2.55 33.63 -1.38
N ALA A 108 -1.39 33.17 -1.85
CA ALA A 108 -0.52 33.96 -2.75
C ALA A 108 -1.20 34.24 -4.10
N MET A 109 -1.77 33.21 -4.74
CA MET A 109 -2.43 33.34 -6.03
C MET A 109 -3.66 34.24 -5.96
N LEU A 110 -4.52 34.03 -4.98
CA LEU A 110 -5.74 34.85 -4.80
C LEU A 110 -5.42 36.32 -4.51
N ARG A 111 -4.41 36.61 -3.66
CA ARG A 111 -3.98 37.99 -3.38
C ARG A 111 -3.38 38.66 -4.62
N ALA A 112 -2.72 37.92 -5.47
CA ALA A 112 -2.16 38.43 -6.73
C ALA A 112 -3.21 38.56 -7.87
N GLY A 113 -4.47 38.22 -7.60
CA GLY A 113 -5.52 38.21 -8.63
C GLY A 113 -5.32 37.14 -9.70
N GLN A 114 -4.53 36.12 -9.42
CA GLN A 114 -4.29 35.03 -10.34
C GLN A 114 -5.42 33.99 -10.26
N GLU A 115 -5.67 33.34 -11.36
CA GLU A 115 -6.63 32.24 -11.42
C GLU A 115 -6.10 31.04 -10.62
N LEU A 116 -6.85 30.61 -9.59
CA LEU A 116 -6.56 29.43 -8.81
C LEU A 116 -7.51 28.30 -9.22
N ARG A 117 -6.95 27.12 -9.51
CA ARG A 117 -7.70 25.90 -9.83
C ARG A 117 -7.25 24.75 -8.95
N GLU A 118 -8.09 23.75 -8.84
CA GLU A 118 -7.88 22.55 -8.01
C GLU A 118 -6.53 21.89 -8.33
N TYR A 119 -6.20 21.70 -9.61
CA TYR A 119 -4.94 21.07 -10.01
C TYR A 119 -3.68 21.89 -9.64
N HIS A 120 -3.79 23.19 -9.41
CA HIS A 120 -2.64 23.96 -8.91
C HIS A 120 -2.26 23.52 -7.49
N LEU A 121 -3.25 23.20 -6.66
CA LEU A 121 -3.01 22.75 -5.29
C LEU A 121 -2.54 21.30 -5.26
N ASP A 122 -3.10 20.43 -6.11
CA ASP A 122 -2.63 19.05 -6.27
C ASP A 122 -1.16 19.01 -6.69
N ALA A 123 -0.75 19.85 -7.64
CA ALA A 123 0.63 19.99 -8.06
C ALA A 123 1.58 20.41 -6.92
N GLU A 124 1.13 21.31 -6.03
CA GLU A 124 1.91 21.72 -4.85
C GLU A 124 2.06 20.58 -3.83
N LEU A 125 1.02 19.75 -3.65
CA LEU A 125 1.07 18.57 -2.79
C LEU A 125 2.09 17.56 -3.32
N LEU A 126 1.97 17.19 -4.59
CA LEU A 126 2.87 16.25 -5.27
C LEU A 126 4.32 16.73 -5.28
N HIS A 127 4.52 18.04 -5.48
CA HIS A 127 5.85 18.64 -5.44
C HIS A 127 6.50 18.43 -4.05
N GLU A 128 5.77 18.73 -2.97
CA GLU A 128 6.30 18.57 -1.61
C GLU A 128 6.59 17.10 -1.28
N PHE A 129 5.71 16.18 -1.68
CA PHE A 129 5.92 14.75 -1.53
C PHE A 129 7.22 14.30 -2.19
N SER A 130 7.38 14.63 -3.48
CA SER A 130 8.52 14.22 -4.28
C SER A 130 9.84 14.84 -3.79
N GLN A 131 9.84 16.11 -3.36
CA GLN A 131 11.03 16.79 -2.81
C GLN A 131 11.56 16.10 -1.55
N HIS A 132 10.72 15.36 -0.84
CA HIS A 132 11.09 14.68 0.41
C HIS A 132 11.19 13.16 0.29
N GLY A 133 11.26 12.65 -0.96
CA GLY A 133 11.57 11.25 -1.25
C GLY A 133 10.37 10.31 -1.37
N SER A 134 9.15 10.81 -1.23
CA SER A 134 7.96 10.04 -1.60
C SER A 134 7.88 9.95 -3.12
N GLN A 135 7.93 8.75 -3.65
CA GLN A 135 7.84 8.54 -5.11
C GLN A 135 6.38 8.60 -5.59
N TYR A 136 5.44 8.27 -4.71
CA TYR A 136 4.01 8.23 -5.03
C TYR A 136 3.20 8.78 -3.86
N PRO A 137 2.01 9.37 -4.11
CA PRO A 137 1.04 9.60 -3.05
C PRO A 137 0.52 8.25 -2.53
N ALA A 138 0.18 8.17 -1.26
CA ALA A 138 -0.38 6.95 -0.64
C ALA A 138 -1.72 6.54 -1.28
N TYR A 139 -2.44 7.51 -1.84
CA TYR A 139 -3.69 7.35 -2.61
C TYR A 139 -3.87 8.57 -3.52
N GLY A 140 -4.76 8.46 -4.48
CA GLY A 140 -5.06 9.60 -5.37
C GLY A 140 -5.60 10.77 -4.56
N SER A 141 -4.89 11.90 -4.56
CA SER A 141 -5.27 13.10 -3.82
C SER A 141 -6.66 13.59 -4.23
N ILE A 142 -7.41 14.10 -3.25
CA ILE A 142 -8.67 14.81 -3.47
C ILE A 142 -8.40 16.28 -3.19
N VAL A 143 -8.65 17.13 -4.18
CA VAL A 143 -8.62 18.58 -4.05
C VAL A 143 -9.93 19.11 -4.62
N ALA A 144 -10.82 19.62 -3.78
CA ALA A 144 -12.17 19.99 -4.17
C ALA A 144 -12.52 21.39 -3.67
N GLY A 145 -12.80 22.30 -4.59
CA GLY A 145 -13.19 23.68 -4.31
C GLY A 145 -14.69 23.88 -4.31
N GLY A 146 -15.21 24.69 -3.36
CA GLY A 146 -16.63 25.07 -3.28
C GLY A 146 -17.56 23.88 -3.24
N ALA A 147 -18.55 23.81 -4.14
CA ALA A 147 -19.55 22.74 -4.20
C ALA A 147 -18.94 21.35 -4.45
N ASN A 148 -17.77 21.26 -5.09
CA ASN A 148 -17.10 19.98 -5.34
C ASN A 148 -16.69 19.28 -4.04
N ALA A 149 -16.48 20.01 -2.95
CA ALA A 149 -16.17 19.46 -1.63
C ALA A 149 -17.30 18.56 -1.06
N CYS A 150 -18.50 18.63 -1.64
CA CYS A 150 -19.62 17.76 -1.26
C CYS A 150 -19.66 16.44 -2.06
N VAL A 151 -18.76 16.24 -3.02
CA VAL A 151 -18.67 15.02 -3.84
C VAL A 151 -17.70 14.06 -3.22
N LEU A 152 -18.20 12.89 -2.79
CA LEU A 152 -17.36 11.83 -2.21
C LEU A 152 -16.34 11.32 -3.24
N HIS A 153 -15.09 11.15 -2.82
CA HIS A 153 -13.96 10.69 -3.64
C HIS A 153 -13.76 11.54 -4.91
N TYR A 154 -14.06 12.86 -4.82
CA TYR A 154 -13.82 13.80 -5.92
C TYR A 154 -12.36 13.71 -6.41
N ARG A 155 -12.15 13.83 -7.72
CA ARG A 155 -10.81 13.90 -8.29
C ARG A 155 -10.49 15.33 -8.67
N ALA A 156 -9.27 15.78 -8.42
CA ALA A 156 -8.79 17.08 -8.85
C ALA A 156 -9.09 17.32 -10.33
N ASP A 157 -9.81 18.40 -10.64
CA ASP A 157 -10.25 18.73 -11.97
C ASP A 157 -9.91 20.20 -12.28
N LYS A 158 -10.51 20.76 -13.33
CA LYS A 158 -10.25 22.13 -13.80
C LYS A 158 -11.05 23.20 -13.07
N ALA A 159 -11.78 22.83 -12.01
CA ALA A 159 -12.65 23.77 -11.31
C ALA A 159 -11.89 24.97 -10.76
N LEU A 160 -12.48 26.13 -10.93
CA LEU A 160 -11.95 27.39 -10.40
C LEU A 160 -12.29 27.49 -8.91
N ILE A 161 -11.29 27.85 -8.12
CA ILE A 161 -11.43 28.17 -6.70
C ILE A 161 -11.47 29.70 -6.57
N ARG A 162 -12.53 30.22 -5.97
CA ARG A 162 -12.74 31.66 -5.75
C ARG A 162 -12.41 32.07 -4.34
N ASN A 163 -12.14 33.34 -4.16
CA ASN A 163 -11.99 33.88 -2.81
C ASN A 163 -13.30 33.68 -2.01
N GLY A 164 -13.17 33.09 -0.83
CA GLY A 164 -14.32 32.74 0.03
C GLY A 164 -14.82 31.30 -0.14
N ASP A 165 -14.37 30.55 -1.15
CA ASP A 165 -14.71 29.15 -1.27
C ASP A 165 -14.00 28.32 -0.18
N LEU A 166 -14.71 27.30 0.32
CA LEU A 166 -14.08 26.24 1.10
C LEU A 166 -13.34 25.30 0.15
N VAL A 167 -12.17 24.85 0.58
CA VAL A 167 -11.37 23.85 -0.16
C VAL A 167 -11.15 22.65 0.73
N LEU A 168 -11.63 21.49 0.28
CA LEU A 168 -11.32 20.21 0.90
C LEU A 168 -10.07 19.64 0.23
N ILE A 169 -9.11 19.23 1.04
CA ILE A 169 -7.93 18.48 0.59
C ILE A 169 -7.83 17.20 1.44
N ASP A 170 -7.81 16.06 0.77
CA ASP A 170 -7.50 14.75 1.35
C ASP A 170 -6.33 14.17 0.55
N ALA A 171 -5.15 14.22 1.16
CA ALA A 171 -3.91 13.83 0.52
C ALA A 171 -2.87 13.36 1.55
N GLY A 172 -2.11 12.34 1.20
CA GLY A 172 -1.02 11.83 2.00
C GLY A 172 0.09 11.24 1.11
N CYS A 173 1.31 11.24 1.62
CA CYS A 173 2.44 10.62 0.94
C CYS A 173 2.73 9.21 1.49
N GLU A 174 3.35 8.38 0.67
CA GLU A 174 3.90 7.08 1.03
C GLU A 174 5.43 7.11 0.98
N LEU A 175 6.09 6.46 1.96
CA LEU A 175 7.55 6.34 2.09
C LEU A 175 8.00 4.89 2.12
#